data_8be1f191ee7e6233a4fb2e1c0f2a6eaf
#
_entry.id   8be1f191ee7e6233a4fb2e1c0f2a6eaf
#
_cell.length_a   1.000
_cell.length_b   1.000
_cell.length_c   1.000
_cell.angle_alpha   90.00
_cell.angle_beta   90.00
_cell.angle_gamma   90.00
#
_symmetry.space_group_name_H-M   'P 1'
#
loop_
_entity.id
_entity.type
_entity.pdbx_description
1 polymer ?
#
loop_
_entity_poly.entity_id
_entity_poly.type
_entity_poly.pdbx_seq_one_letter_code
_entity_poly.pdbx_strand_id
1 'polypeptide(L)'
;MSDIWPDNLVEELAYRRCLIFLGSGISATAKNDAGESPDTWGAFLDNVKSKMKNPSDDDKKFVEDMLKKQNYLLALQAISDLCDSGEYSNYLKNQYLRGRYKPSRVHELIKDLDSKIVVTTNFDKLYEGL
;
A
#
# COMPACT_ATOMS: atom_id res chain seq x y z
N MET A 1 -29.08 -14.66 13.99
CA MET A 1 -27.89 -14.37 13.18
C MET A 1 -26.70 -14.67 14.05
N SER A 2 -25.81 -15.54 13.65
CA SER A 2 -24.56 -15.73 14.39
C SER A 2 -23.76 -14.42 14.23
N ASP A 3 -23.46 -13.78 15.34
CA ASP A 3 -22.63 -12.59 15.34
C ASP A 3 -21.30 -12.94 14.71
N ILE A 4 -20.96 -12.26 13.61
CA ILE A 4 -19.73 -12.51 12.82
C ILE A 4 -18.48 -12.12 13.64
N TRP A 5 -18.67 -11.25 14.60
CA TRP A 5 -17.61 -10.68 15.41
C TRP A 5 -17.66 -11.18 16.86
N PRO A 6 -16.55 -11.52 17.48
CA PRO A 6 -16.51 -11.83 18.91
C PRO A 6 -16.97 -10.63 19.76
N ASP A 7 -17.79 -10.89 20.80
CA ASP A 7 -18.37 -9.85 21.65
C ASP A 7 -17.29 -8.92 22.25
N ASN A 8 -16.17 -9.48 22.69
CA ASN A 8 -15.06 -8.68 23.25
C ASN A 8 -14.45 -7.72 22.22
N LEU A 9 -14.38 -8.09 20.94
CA LEU A 9 -13.90 -7.18 19.89
C LEU A 9 -14.90 -6.05 19.65
N VAL A 10 -16.20 -6.37 19.63
CA VAL A 10 -17.26 -5.36 19.47
C VAL A 10 -17.21 -4.37 20.62
N GLU A 11 -17.01 -4.84 21.86
CA GLU A 11 -16.87 -3.99 23.04
C GLU A 11 -15.65 -3.08 22.97
N GLU A 12 -14.47 -3.61 22.60
CA GLU A 12 -13.24 -2.84 22.45
C GLU A 12 -13.35 -1.77 21.36
N LEU A 13 -14.03 -2.09 20.25
CA LEU A 13 -14.31 -1.11 19.19
C LEU A 13 -15.25 0.00 19.71
N ALA A 14 -16.35 -0.38 20.39
CA ALA A 14 -17.31 0.59 20.93
C ALA A 14 -16.68 1.54 21.95
N TYR A 15 -15.73 1.07 22.74
CA TYR A 15 -14.96 1.92 23.67
C TYR A 15 -13.77 2.62 23.04
N ARG A 16 -13.55 2.50 21.72
CA ARG A 16 -12.45 3.12 20.99
C ARG A 16 -11.06 2.70 21.53
N ARG A 17 -10.93 1.46 21.97
CA ARG A 17 -9.69 0.89 22.51
C ARG A 17 -8.91 0.05 21.50
N CYS A 18 -9.39 -0.05 20.27
CA CYS A 18 -8.70 -0.73 19.18
C CYS A 18 -7.77 0.23 18.44
N LEU A 19 -6.59 -0.27 18.07
CA LEU A 19 -5.74 0.32 17.05
C LEU A 19 -6.04 -0.36 15.72
N ILE A 20 -6.22 0.41 14.66
CA ILE A 20 -6.43 -0.10 13.31
C ILE A 20 -5.14 0.05 12.52
N PHE A 21 -4.67 -1.05 11.92
CA PHE A 21 -3.50 -1.04 11.04
C PHE A 21 -3.94 -1.31 9.60
N LEU A 22 -3.62 -0.37 8.70
CA LEU A 22 -4.00 -0.43 7.29
C LEU A 22 -2.79 -0.84 6.43
N GLY A 23 -2.94 -1.92 5.70
CA GLY A 23 -1.97 -2.36 4.69
C GLY A 23 -2.42 -2.02 3.27
N SER A 24 -1.59 -2.33 2.27
CA SER A 24 -1.83 -2.02 0.86
C SER A 24 -3.11 -2.64 0.26
N GLY A 25 -3.63 -3.70 0.87
CA GLY A 25 -4.87 -4.33 0.44
C GLY A 25 -6.08 -3.39 0.50
N ILE A 26 -6.10 -2.43 1.44
CA ILE A 26 -7.18 -1.45 1.50
C ILE A 26 -7.08 -0.44 0.35
N SER A 27 -5.87 0.02 0.03
CA SER A 27 -5.63 0.92 -1.10
C SER A 27 -6.06 0.30 -2.43
N ALA A 28 -5.89 -1.01 -2.60
CA ALA A 28 -6.31 -1.74 -3.79
C ALA A 28 -7.84 -1.72 -4.02
N THR A 29 -8.64 -1.39 -2.99
CA THR A 29 -10.10 -1.22 -3.13
C THR A 29 -10.50 0.14 -3.70
N ALA A 30 -9.60 1.12 -3.65
CA ALA A 30 -9.83 2.46 -4.22
C ALA A 30 -9.76 2.42 -5.75
N LYS A 31 -10.43 3.39 -6.37
CA LYS A 31 -10.44 3.51 -7.83
C LYS A 31 -10.35 4.97 -8.26
N ASN A 32 -9.72 5.21 -9.41
CA ASN A 32 -9.78 6.49 -10.10
C ASN A 32 -10.99 6.54 -11.07
N ASP A 33 -11.15 7.66 -11.77
CA ASP A 33 -12.25 7.84 -12.71
C ASP A 33 -12.17 6.90 -13.93
N ALA A 34 -11.00 6.31 -14.21
CA ALA A 34 -10.82 5.28 -15.23
C ALA A 34 -11.11 3.85 -14.72
N GLY A 35 -11.44 3.68 -13.43
CA GLY A 35 -11.68 2.38 -12.81
C GLY A 35 -10.42 1.64 -12.38
N GLU A 36 -9.25 2.26 -12.48
CA GLU A 36 -7.97 1.69 -12.07
C GLU A 36 -7.77 1.83 -10.57
N SER A 37 -7.05 0.88 -9.97
CA SER A 37 -6.67 0.87 -8.54
C SER A 37 -5.18 1.17 -8.37
N PRO A 38 -4.74 1.67 -7.19
CA PRO A 38 -3.33 1.74 -6.86
C PRO A 38 -2.67 0.36 -6.94
N ASP A 39 -1.40 0.33 -7.35
CA ASP A 39 -0.62 -0.90 -7.36
C ASP A 39 -0.50 -1.49 -5.93
N THR A 40 -0.62 -2.79 -5.83
CA THR A 40 -0.16 -3.53 -4.65
C THR A 40 1.37 -3.51 -4.57
N TRP A 41 1.95 -3.86 -3.43
CA TRP A 41 3.41 -3.92 -3.25
C TRP A 41 4.11 -4.74 -4.34
N GLY A 42 3.59 -5.92 -4.66
CA GLY A 42 4.17 -6.78 -5.69
C GLY A 42 4.12 -6.12 -7.08
N ALA A 43 2.95 -5.64 -7.49
CA ALA A 43 2.76 -4.96 -8.79
C ALA A 43 3.62 -3.69 -8.89
N PHE A 44 3.68 -2.90 -7.82
CA PHE A 44 4.53 -1.70 -7.76
C PHE A 44 6.00 -2.05 -8.00
N LEU A 45 6.54 -3.05 -7.28
CA LEU A 45 7.94 -3.44 -7.41
C LEU A 45 8.24 -4.07 -8.77
N ASP A 46 7.32 -4.84 -9.33
CA ASP A 46 7.42 -5.36 -10.70
C ASP A 46 7.49 -4.25 -11.75
N ASN A 47 6.72 -3.20 -11.57
CA ASN A 47 6.75 -2.04 -12.47
C ASN A 47 8.03 -1.22 -12.30
N VAL A 48 8.43 -0.95 -11.05
CA VAL A 48 9.59 -0.08 -10.79
C VAL A 48 10.93 -0.74 -11.08
N LYS A 49 11.04 -2.08 -11.04
CA LYS A 49 12.29 -2.78 -11.42
C LYS A 49 12.71 -2.50 -12.86
N SER A 50 11.76 -2.17 -13.74
CA SER A 50 12.05 -1.77 -15.12
C SER A 50 12.78 -0.42 -15.24
N LYS A 51 12.85 0.36 -14.16
CA LYS A 51 13.52 1.66 -14.07
C LYS A 51 14.96 1.56 -13.58
N MET A 52 15.43 0.37 -13.23
CA MET A 52 16.83 0.17 -12.83
C MET A 52 17.78 0.51 -13.99
N LYS A 53 18.82 1.27 -13.71
CA LYS A 53 19.84 1.65 -14.68
C LYS A 53 20.97 0.63 -14.70
N ASN A 54 21.19 0.00 -15.86
CA ASN A 54 22.28 -0.96 -16.10
C ASN A 54 22.41 -2.05 -14.99
N PRO A 55 21.31 -2.69 -14.55
CA PRO A 55 21.41 -3.72 -13.54
C PRO A 55 22.22 -4.91 -14.06
N SER A 56 23.15 -5.42 -13.24
CA SER A 56 23.84 -6.68 -13.53
C SER A 56 22.85 -7.86 -13.45
N ASP A 57 23.27 -9.02 -13.94
CA ASP A 57 22.43 -10.22 -13.84
C ASP A 57 22.26 -10.68 -12.38
N ASP A 58 23.26 -10.42 -11.52
CA ASP A 58 23.17 -10.68 -10.09
C ASP A 58 22.17 -9.74 -9.39
N ASP A 59 22.13 -8.46 -9.77
CA ASP A 59 21.13 -7.51 -9.26
C ASP A 59 19.71 -7.93 -9.61
N LYS A 60 19.48 -8.29 -10.87
CA LYS A 60 18.16 -8.77 -11.32
C LYS A 60 17.74 -10.02 -10.57
N LYS A 61 18.65 -11.00 -10.44
CA LYS A 61 18.39 -12.23 -9.70
C LYS A 61 18.10 -11.98 -8.23
N PHE A 62 18.87 -11.09 -7.59
CA PHE A 62 18.64 -10.72 -6.20
C PHE A 62 17.23 -10.10 -6.01
N VAL A 63 16.84 -9.13 -6.84
CA VAL A 63 15.52 -8.51 -6.78
C VAL A 63 14.41 -9.54 -6.99
N GLU A 64 14.54 -10.43 -7.99
CA GLU A 64 13.55 -11.48 -8.24
C GLU A 64 13.44 -12.46 -7.06
N ASP A 65 14.55 -12.85 -6.45
CA ASP A 65 14.55 -13.72 -5.28
C ASP A 65 13.88 -13.06 -4.07
N MET A 66 14.09 -11.75 -3.87
CA MET A 66 13.44 -11.00 -2.80
C MET A 66 11.93 -10.86 -3.04
N LEU A 67 11.52 -10.64 -4.29
CA LEU A 67 10.10 -10.60 -4.66
C LEU A 67 9.42 -11.95 -4.42
N LYS A 68 10.04 -13.06 -4.82
CA LYS A 68 9.52 -14.42 -4.58
C LYS A 68 9.37 -14.73 -3.08
N LYS A 69 10.29 -14.24 -2.25
CA LYS A 69 10.27 -14.39 -0.80
C LYS A 69 9.35 -13.37 -0.10
N GLN A 70 8.68 -12.50 -0.86
CA GLN A 70 7.87 -11.40 -0.35
C GLN A 70 8.64 -10.44 0.58
N ASN A 71 9.95 -10.38 0.41
CA ASN A 71 10.81 -9.43 1.14
C ASN A 71 10.88 -8.10 0.39
N TYR A 72 9.74 -7.40 0.39
CA TYR A 72 9.52 -6.21 -0.41
C TYR A 72 10.44 -5.04 -0.04
N LEU A 73 10.82 -4.90 1.23
CA LEU A 73 11.70 -3.82 1.66
C LEU A 73 13.12 -3.97 1.11
N LEU A 74 13.67 -5.19 1.10
CA LEU A 74 14.99 -5.45 0.50
C LEU A 74 14.95 -5.34 -1.01
N ALA A 75 13.88 -5.81 -1.66
CA ALA A 75 13.69 -5.62 -3.09
C ALA A 75 13.64 -4.13 -3.44
N LEU A 76 12.88 -3.34 -2.69
CA LEU A 76 12.73 -1.90 -2.87
C LEU A 76 14.08 -1.18 -2.72
N GLN A 77 14.86 -1.53 -1.69
CA GLN A 77 16.18 -0.94 -1.47
C GLN A 77 17.10 -1.19 -2.66
N ALA A 78 17.21 -2.46 -3.10
CA ALA A 78 18.05 -2.82 -4.24
C ALA A 78 17.63 -2.12 -5.54
N ILE A 79 16.33 -2.00 -5.79
CA ILE A 79 15.81 -1.26 -6.96
C ILE A 79 16.13 0.23 -6.83
N SER A 80 15.88 0.82 -5.66
CA SER A 80 16.11 2.24 -5.39
C SER A 80 17.57 2.64 -5.60
N ASP A 81 18.51 1.80 -5.17
CA ASP A 81 19.94 2.04 -5.29
C ASP A 81 20.41 2.06 -6.77
N LEU A 82 19.67 1.39 -7.64
CA LEU A 82 19.96 1.31 -9.08
C LEU A 82 19.08 2.22 -9.94
N CYS A 83 18.14 2.94 -9.36
CA CYS A 83 17.31 3.91 -10.06
C CYS A 83 17.90 5.33 -9.99
N ASP A 84 17.55 6.15 -10.99
CA ASP A 84 17.71 7.59 -10.85
C ASP A 84 16.72 8.12 -9.82
N SER A 85 17.22 8.91 -8.85
CA SER A 85 16.41 9.42 -7.75
C SER A 85 15.21 10.28 -8.23
N GLY A 86 15.39 11.01 -9.33
CA GLY A 86 14.34 11.83 -9.92
C GLY A 86 13.27 10.98 -10.61
N GLU A 87 13.67 9.98 -11.38
CA GLU A 87 12.75 9.06 -12.07
C GLU A 87 11.95 8.23 -11.04
N TYR A 88 12.62 7.70 -10.04
CA TYR A 88 11.99 6.95 -8.96
C TYR A 88 10.97 7.79 -8.19
N SER A 89 11.36 8.99 -7.77
CA SER A 89 10.47 9.92 -7.07
C SER A 89 9.26 10.33 -7.92
N ASN A 90 9.47 10.58 -9.22
CA ASN A 90 8.37 10.91 -10.14
C ASN A 90 7.42 9.73 -10.34
N TYR A 91 7.95 8.50 -10.41
CA TYR A 91 7.11 7.30 -10.50
C TYR A 91 6.22 7.16 -9.28
N LEU A 92 6.78 7.27 -8.05
CA LEU A 92 6.00 7.24 -6.81
C LEU A 92 4.89 8.31 -6.78
N LYS A 93 5.24 9.55 -7.14
CA LYS A 93 4.28 10.65 -7.19
C LYS A 93 3.14 10.39 -8.18
N ASN A 94 3.48 9.88 -9.36
CA ASN A 94 2.48 9.60 -10.38
C ASN A 94 1.55 8.46 -9.95
N GLN A 95 2.10 7.41 -9.35
CA GLN A 95 1.35 6.25 -8.93
C GLN A 95 0.42 6.53 -7.75
N TYR A 96 0.88 7.25 -6.74
CA TYR A 96 0.15 7.36 -5.48
C TYR A 96 -0.44 8.74 -5.19
N LEU A 97 0.13 9.82 -5.72
CA LEU A 97 -0.35 11.17 -5.46
C LEU A 97 -1.14 11.76 -6.64
N ARG A 98 -0.74 11.44 -7.87
CA ARG A 98 -1.38 12.00 -9.07
C ARG A 98 -2.43 11.07 -9.70
N GLY A 99 -2.50 9.83 -9.23
CA GLY A 99 -3.46 8.83 -9.74
C GLY A 99 -4.92 9.17 -9.50
N ARG A 100 -5.21 10.21 -8.69
CA ARG A 100 -6.56 10.70 -8.36
C ARG A 100 -7.50 9.59 -7.91
N TYR A 101 -6.98 8.66 -7.16
CA TYR A 101 -7.79 7.60 -6.56
C TYR A 101 -8.76 8.18 -5.54
N LYS A 102 -9.94 7.61 -5.46
CA LYS A 102 -10.97 7.98 -4.50
C LYS A 102 -11.07 6.92 -3.42
N PRO A 103 -11.23 7.30 -2.14
CA PRO A 103 -11.49 6.35 -1.07
C PRO A 103 -12.66 5.43 -1.44
N SER A 104 -12.54 4.16 -1.13
CA SER A 104 -13.61 3.19 -1.32
C SER A 104 -14.54 3.18 -0.11
N ARG A 105 -15.68 2.50 -0.23
CA ARG A 105 -16.60 2.27 0.88
C ARG A 105 -15.90 1.64 2.10
N VAL A 106 -14.86 0.82 1.89
CA VAL A 106 -14.09 0.21 2.98
C VAL A 106 -13.34 1.26 3.80
N HIS A 107 -12.75 2.27 3.16
CA HIS A 107 -12.10 3.39 3.85
C HIS A 107 -13.10 4.16 4.71
N GLU A 108 -14.29 4.44 4.18
CA GLU A 108 -15.36 5.12 4.91
C GLU A 108 -15.82 4.30 6.13
N LEU A 109 -16.03 3.00 5.95
CA LEU A 109 -16.43 2.11 7.05
C LEU A 109 -15.38 2.05 8.16
N ILE A 110 -14.09 2.06 7.80
CA ILE A 110 -13.01 2.11 8.80
C ILE A 110 -13.01 3.46 9.54
N LYS A 111 -13.25 4.55 8.84
CA LYS A 111 -13.41 5.86 9.48
C LYS A 111 -14.60 5.87 10.43
N ASP A 112 -15.73 5.25 10.04
CA ASP A 112 -16.94 5.15 10.85
C ASP A 112 -16.73 4.34 12.15
N LEU A 113 -15.71 3.46 12.23
CA LEU A 113 -15.32 2.77 13.46
C LEU A 113 -14.75 3.73 14.52
N ASP A 114 -14.42 4.96 14.13
CA ASP A 114 -13.97 6.03 15.03
C ASP A 114 -12.82 5.62 15.97
N SER A 115 -11.87 4.84 15.48
CA SER A 115 -10.70 4.44 16.25
C SER A 115 -9.82 5.66 16.58
N LYS A 116 -9.27 5.70 17.80
CA LYS A 116 -8.37 6.78 18.23
C LYS A 116 -7.04 6.78 17.47
N ILE A 117 -6.60 5.62 17.02
CA ILE A 117 -5.32 5.43 16.37
C ILE A 117 -5.52 4.57 15.13
N VAL A 118 -5.19 5.13 13.98
CA VAL A 118 -5.08 4.40 12.72
C VAL A 118 -3.67 4.56 12.21
N VAL A 119 -3.01 3.45 11.90
CA VAL A 119 -1.63 3.39 11.42
C VAL A 119 -1.63 2.81 10.01
N THR A 120 -0.84 3.38 9.13
CA THR A 120 -0.68 2.84 7.78
C THR A 120 0.78 2.81 7.35
N THR A 121 1.14 1.83 6.53
CA THR A 121 2.40 1.76 5.79
C THR A 121 2.22 2.08 4.31
N ASN A 122 1.03 2.50 3.90
CA ASN A 122 0.72 2.82 2.51
C ASN A 122 1.32 4.17 2.11
N PHE A 123 1.68 4.30 0.84
CA PHE A 123 2.23 5.55 0.29
C PHE A 123 1.14 6.55 -0.14
N ASP A 124 -0.09 6.09 -0.30
CA ASP A 124 -1.21 6.94 -0.62
C ASP A 124 -1.72 7.71 0.61
N LYS A 125 -2.58 8.66 0.36
CA LYS A 125 -3.23 9.48 1.40
C LYS A 125 -4.75 9.32 1.37
N LEU A 126 -5.23 8.14 0.98
CA LEU A 126 -6.64 7.88 0.78
C LEU A 126 -7.44 7.96 2.07
N TYR A 127 -6.88 7.41 3.14
CA TYR A 127 -7.54 7.44 4.44
C TYR A 127 -7.43 8.81 5.11
N GLU A 128 -6.26 9.45 5.05
CA GLU A 128 -6.03 10.78 5.64
C GLU A 128 -6.82 11.89 4.94
N GLY A 129 -7.25 11.63 3.71
CA GLY A 129 -8.05 12.56 2.92
C GLY A 129 -9.57 12.52 3.19
N LEU A 130 -10.03 11.60 4.05
CA LEU A 130 -11.43 11.50 4.47
C LEU A 130 -11.75 12.46 5.61
#